data_c5908578c982f9ab4c93a178b276d01e
#
_entry.id   c5908578c982f9ab4c93a178b276d01e
#
_cell.length_a   1.000
_cell.length_b   1.000
_cell.length_c   1.000
_cell.angle_alpha   90.00
_cell.angle_beta   90.00
_cell.angle_gamma   90.00
#
_symmetry.space_group_name_H-M   'P 1'
#
loop_
_entity.id
_entity.type
_entity.pdbx_description
1 polymer ?
#
loop_
_entity_poly.entity_id
_entity_poly.type
_entity_poly.pdbx_seq_one_letter_code
_entity_poly.pdbx_strand_id
1 'polypeptide(L)'
;MKIADIRTYCLSTLLETPFAYSQGWVKQRWATLVEVTTDSGLTGWGESICMGLQPPEIAAAAIEHALKPILIGADPRDLEVLWHRMYHHTRDYGQKGAMMGALSGVDIALWDIAGKSLGVPVHRLLGGAFRTRVEAYATGFYRIQGQGEAKRLAAEATVHWKNGFRAMKVKLGFGIDDDLAVMQAVRDALAGKPATLMIDTNHAYGVADAIRLGRALEDVGLRLYEEPVAPEFPEGYCAVHDALDIPIAGGENEYTLFGFRNFLAQESVDIAQPDLCCCGGFTAAKHIGALAHAHGVQVNPHIWGSAIGQAASLQWIASIPVAHHALFALEPIFEYDTSSHPFRAELVKEPVLQKDGWIEVPRRPGIGVEVNRAVLEQYAAKR
;
A
#
# COMPACT_ATOMS: atom_id res chain seq x y z
N MET A 1 -3.54 -27.54 15.32
CA MET A 1 -3.33 -26.11 15.66
C MET A 1 -4.65 -25.40 15.44
N LYS A 2 -5.08 -24.62 16.44
CA LYS A 2 -6.37 -23.91 16.39
C LYS A 2 -6.17 -22.46 16.81
N ILE A 3 -6.94 -21.54 16.27
CA ILE A 3 -6.98 -20.14 16.69
C ILE A 3 -7.55 -20.10 18.10
N ALA A 4 -6.73 -19.66 19.07
CA ALA A 4 -7.10 -19.52 20.47
C ALA A 4 -7.60 -18.11 20.80
N ASP A 5 -6.98 -17.09 20.21
CA ASP A 5 -7.38 -15.69 20.41
C ASP A 5 -7.04 -14.82 19.21
N ILE A 6 -7.79 -13.73 19.03
CA ILE A 6 -7.49 -12.62 18.10
C ILE A 6 -7.58 -11.34 18.89
N ARG A 7 -6.52 -10.53 18.86
CA ARG A 7 -6.44 -9.23 19.53
C ARG A 7 -6.14 -8.13 18.54
N THR A 8 -6.70 -6.96 18.79
CA THR A 8 -6.42 -5.76 18.03
C THR A 8 -5.70 -4.72 18.86
N TYR A 9 -4.81 -3.98 18.22
CA TYR A 9 -4.08 -2.86 18.82
C TYR A 9 -4.29 -1.61 17.96
N CYS A 10 -5.00 -0.63 18.53
CA CYS A 10 -5.18 0.69 17.92
C CYS A 10 -3.99 1.56 18.31
N LEU A 11 -3.09 1.81 17.36
CA LEU A 11 -1.93 2.66 17.59
C LEU A 11 -2.22 4.08 17.13
N SER A 12 -1.76 5.05 17.91
CA SER A 12 -1.82 6.46 17.52
C SER A 12 -0.63 7.26 18.05
N THR A 13 -0.19 8.24 17.26
CA THR A 13 0.79 9.24 17.68
C THR A 13 0.61 10.53 16.92
N LEU A 14 0.76 11.66 17.60
CA LEU A 14 0.70 12.99 16.97
C LEU A 14 1.98 13.22 16.14
N LEU A 15 1.83 13.92 15.04
CA LEU A 15 2.95 14.41 14.24
C LEU A 15 3.44 15.75 14.79
N GLU A 16 4.75 15.93 14.90
CA GLU A 16 5.33 17.23 15.23
C GLU A 16 5.02 18.27 14.16
N THR A 17 5.04 17.85 12.89
CA THR A 17 4.68 18.67 11.74
C THR A 17 3.55 17.98 10.99
N PRO A 18 2.30 18.45 11.10
CA PRO A 18 1.22 18.01 10.23
C PRO A 18 1.54 18.26 8.76
N PHE A 19 1.05 17.39 7.90
CA PHE A 19 1.18 17.53 6.46
C PHE A 19 -0.13 17.25 5.75
N ALA A 20 -0.26 17.67 4.50
CA ALA A 20 -1.43 17.44 3.68
C ALA A 20 -1.08 16.66 2.41
N TYR A 21 -2.01 15.83 1.99
CA TYR A 21 -2.22 15.40 0.61
C TYR A 21 -3.51 16.06 0.11
N SER A 22 -3.91 15.86 -1.14
CA SER A 22 -5.02 16.64 -1.74
C SER A 22 -6.36 16.49 -1.02
N GLN A 23 -6.58 15.38 -0.28
CA GLN A 23 -7.85 15.11 0.39
C GLN A 23 -7.90 15.60 1.84
N GLY A 24 -6.77 15.99 2.44
CA GLY A 24 -6.81 16.49 3.81
C GLY A 24 -5.48 16.59 4.53
N TRP A 25 -5.58 17.04 5.79
CA TRP A 25 -4.44 17.21 6.69
C TRP A 25 -4.25 16.00 7.58
N VAL A 26 -3.08 15.38 7.51
CA VAL A 26 -2.65 14.32 8.43
C VAL A 26 -1.98 14.97 9.63
N LYS A 27 -2.61 14.85 10.79
CA LYS A 27 -2.14 15.44 12.07
C LYS A 27 -1.53 14.39 12.99
N GLN A 28 -1.81 13.11 12.72
CA GLN A 28 -1.34 11.99 13.51
C GLN A 28 -1.23 10.72 12.66
N ARG A 29 -0.42 9.78 13.12
CA ARG A 29 -0.34 8.45 12.53
C ARG A 29 -1.22 7.49 13.30
N TRP A 30 -1.90 6.62 12.55
CA TRP A 30 -2.72 5.55 13.07
C TRP A 30 -2.32 4.21 12.44
N ALA A 31 -2.54 3.14 13.17
CA ALA A 31 -2.49 1.78 12.65
C ALA A 31 -3.43 0.87 13.45
N THR A 32 -4.08 -0.07 12.79
CA THR A 32 -4.81 -1.16 13.44
C THR A 32 -4.03 -2.44 13.22
N LEU A 33 -3.33 -2.92 14.26
CA LEU A 33 -2.62 -4.17 14.19
C LEU A 33 -3.47 -5.33 14.68
N VAL A 34 -3.25 -6.49 14.11
CA VAL A 34 -3.95 -7.73 14.42
C VAL A 34 -2.94 -8.77 14.89
N GLU A 35 -3.18 -9.33 16.06
CA GLU A 35 -2.45 -10.47 16.60
C GLU A 35 -3.37 -11.68 16.65
N VAL A 36 -3.02 -12.74 15.93
CA VAL A 36 -3.70 -14.04 16.02
C VAL A 36 -2.80 -14.99 16.79
N THR A 37 -3.32 -15.58 17.86
CA THR A 37 -2.59 -16.55 18.70
C THR A 37 -3.25 -17.93 18.57
N THR A 38 -2.43 -18.97 18.44
CA THR A 38 -2.87 -20.36 18.38
C THR A 38 -2.82 -21.05 19.73
N ASP A 39 -3.49 -22.19 19.86
CA ASP A 39 -3.45 -23.10 21.04
C ASP A 39 -2.04 -23.66 21.31
N SER A 40 -1.14 -23.64 20.33
CA SER A 40 0.28 -23.99 20.49
C SER A 40 1.17 -22.82 20.90
N GLY A 41 0.63 -21.61 21.08
CA GLY A 41 1.38 -20.41 21.41
C GLY A 41 2.04 -19.70 20.21
N LEU A 42 1.87 -20.21 18.98
CA LEU A 42 2.36 -19.53 17.79
C LEU A 42 1.53 -18.28 17.52
N THR A 43 2.19 -17.18 17.20
CA THR A 43 1.56 -15.88 16.99
C THR A 43 1.82 -15.36 15.57
N GLY A 44 0.78 -14.89 14.89
CA GLY A 44 0.87 -14.18 13.61
C GLY A 44 0.43 -12.73 13.75
N TRP A 45 1.02 -11.87 12.91
CA TRP A 45 0.76 -10.45 12.89
C TRP A 45 0.23 -10.01 11.53
N GLY A 46 -0.73 -9.10 11.57
CA GLY A 46 -1.28 -8.43 10.39
C GLY A 46 -1.60 -6.98 10.68
N GLU A 47 -1.97 -6.25 9.64
CA GLU A 47 -2.36 -4.86 9.71
C GLU A 47 -3.59 -4.61 8.84
N SER A 48 -4.56 -3.87 9.40
CA SER A 48 -5.59 -3.18 8.65
C SER A 48 -5.15 -1.73 8.50
N ILE A 49 -4.93 -1.30 7.27
CA ILE A 49 -4.50 0.09 7.04
C ILE A 49 -5.58 1.08 7.47
N CYS A 50 -5.15 2.18 8.06
CA CYS A 50 -6.00 3.33 8.34
C CYS A 50 -5.99 4.28 7.14
N MET A 51 -6.70 3.90 6.06
CA MET A 51 -6.77 4.70 4.83
C MET A 51 -7.23 6.12 5.10
N GLY A 52 -6.55 7.09 4.49
CA GLY A 52 -6.86 8.49 4.66
C GLY A 52 -6.81 8.90 6.14
N LEU A 53 -7.95 9.28 6.68
CA LEU A 53 -8.10 9.74 8.07
C LEU A 53 -8.95 8.76 8.89
N GLN A 54 -8.99 7.46 8.52
CA GLN A 54 -9.80 6.45 9.21
C GLN A 54 -9.27 6.20 10.62
N PRO A 55 -10.11 6.35 11.68
CA PRO A 55 -9.75 5.95 13.03
C PRO A 55 -9.50 4.43 13.13
N PRO A 56 -8.49 3.98 13.88
CA PRO A 56 -8.13 2.56 13.97
C PRO A 56 -9.20 1.71 14.66
N GLU A 57 -10.04 2.30 15.49
CA GLU A 57 -11.09 1.63 16.23
C GLU A 57 -12.18 1.02 15.32
N ILE A 58 -12.38 1.57 14.12
CA ILE A 58 -13.40 1.08 13.18
C ILE A 58 -13.05 -0.34 12.73
N ALA A 59 -11.83 -0.56 12.25
CA ALA A 59 -11.38 -1.90 11.86
C ALA A 59 -11.23 -2.82 13.07
N ALA A 60 -10.78 -2.31 14.22
CA ALA A 60 -10.69 -3.08 15.45
C ALA A 60 -12.05 -3.61 15.89
N ALA A 61 -13.11 -2.79 15.88
CA ALA A 61 -14.47 -3.20 16.21
C ALA A 61 -14.99 -4.28 15.24
N ALA A 62 -14.72 -4.13 13.94
CA ALA A 62 -15.07 -5.12 12.93
C ALA A 62 -14.41 -6.48 13.21
N ILE A 63 -13.12 -6.47 13.56
CA ILE A 63 -12.39 -7.68 13.91
C ILE A 63 -12.95 -8.33 15.18
N GLU A 64 -13.11 -7.58 16.26
CA GLU A 64 -13.53 -8.09 17.57
C GLU A 64 -14.96 -8.65 17.55
N HIS A 65 -15.87 -7.97 16.86
CA HIS A 65 -17.31 -8.30 16.93
C HIS A 65 -17.82 -9.14 15.76
N ALA A 66 -17.23 -9.01 14.57
CA ALA A 66 -17.71 -9.75 13.40
C ALA A 66 -16.78 -10.92 13.02
N LEU A 67 -15.45 -10.74 13.01
CA LEU A 67 -14.55 -11.75 12.49
C LEU A 67 -14.06 -12.74 13.55
N LYS A 68 -13.64 -12.27 14.72
CA LYS A 68 -13.13 -13.14 15.80
C LYS A 68 -14.11 -14.25 16.20
N PRO A 69 -15.43 -13.99 16.42
CA PRO A 69 -16.36 -15.05 16.87
C PRO A 69 -16.48 -16.24 15.91
N ILE A 70 -16.28 -16.01 14.60
CA ILE A 70 -16.41 -17.05 13.57
C ILE A 70 -15.10 -17.77 13.27
N LEU A 71 -13.97 -17.31 13.83
CA LEU A 71 -12.63 -17.83 13.58
C LEU A 71 -12.07 -18.65 14.75
N ILE A 72 -12.47 -18.35 15.97
CA ILE A 72 -11.98 -19.09 17.16
C ILE A 72 -12.24 -20.59 17.00
N GLY A 73 -11.21 -21.39 17.27
CA GLY A 73 -11.23 -22.85 17.17
C GLY A 73 -10.97 -23.42 15.77
N ALA A 74 -10.91 -22.55 14.73
CA ALA A 74 -10.55 -22.99 13.37
C ALA A 74 -9.04 -23.24 13.23
N ASP A 75 -8.63 -24.01 12.22
CA ASP A 75 -7.21 -24.17 11.87
C ASP A 75 -6.75 -22.92 11.07
N PRO A 76 -5.76 -22.16 11.57
CA PRO A 76 -5.30 -20.94 10.91
C PRO A 76 -4.63 -21.18 9.55
N ARG A 77 -4.34 -22.42 9.17
CA ARG A 77 -3.72 -22.78 7.89
C ARG A 77 -4.72 -22.99 6.76
N ASP A 78 -6.02 -23.05 7.07
CA ASP A 78 -7.10 -23.14 6.09
C ASP A 78 -7.40 -21.76 5.47
N LEU A 79 -6.37 -21.12 4.89
CA LEU A 79 -6.34 -19.70 4.49
C LEU A 79 -7.52 -19.31 3.60
N GLU A 80 -7.71 -19.99 2.46
CA GLU A 80 -8.82 -19.73 1.52
C GLU A 80 -10.18 -19.95 2.18
N VAL A 81 -10.31 -21.04 2.97
CA VAL A 81 -11.57 -21.39 3.66
C VAL A 81 -11.95 -20.30 4.66
N LEU A 82 -10.98 -19.82 5.44
CA LEU A 82 -11.21 -18.79 6.45
C LEU A 82 -11.48 -17.43 5.81
N TRP A 83 -10.78 -17.11 4.71
CA TRP A 83 -11.05 -15.90 3.94
C TRP A 83 -12.51 -15.89 3.44
N HIS A 84 -12.95 -16.96 2.78
CA HIS A 84 -14.33 -17.08 2.28
C HIS A 84 -15.36 -17.07 3.42
N ARG A 85 -15.05 -17.68 4.57
CA ARG A 85 -15.90 -17.63 5.77
C ARG A 85 -16.09 -16.20 6.24
N MET A 86 -15.00 -15.43 6.39
CA MET A 86 -15.05 -14.02 6.78
C MET A 86 -15.83 -13.19 5.77
N TYR A 87 -15.51 -13.31 4.48
CA TYR A 87 -16.14 -12.55 3.42
C TYR A 87 -17.64 -12.83 3.31
N HIS A 88 -18.05 -14.09 3.28
CA HIS A 88 -19.46 -14.44 3.18
C HIS A 88 -20.28 -14.01 4.41
N HIS A 89 -19.67 -14.03 5.60
CA HIS A 89 -20.32 -13.56 6.81
C HIS A 89 -20.58 -12.06 6.82
N THR A 90 -19.70 -11.29 6.16
CA THR A 90 -19.74 -9.81 6.23
C THR A 90 -20.17 -9.12 4.94
N ARG A 91 -20.30 -9.83 3.81
CA ARG A 91 -20.50 -9.24 2.48
C ARG A 91 -21.75 -8.36 2.36
N ASP A 92 -22.79 -8.64 3.15
CA ASP A 92 -24.05 -7.89 3.05
C ASP A 92 -23.93 -6.46 3.59
N TYR A 93 -22.87 -6.18 4.39
CA TYR A 93 -22.63 -4.88 4.99
C TYR A 93 -21.14 -4.43 4.89
N GLY A 94 -20.26 -5.17 4.21
CA GLY A 94 -18.84 -4.90 4.24
C GLY A 94 -18.05 -5.37 3.02
N GLN A 95 -18.52 -5.11 1.81
CA GLN A 95 -17.78 -5.49 0.59
C GLN A 95 -16.59 -4.58 0.28
N LYS A 96 -16.57 -3.36 0.84
CA LYS A 96 -15.52 -2.34 0.67
C LYS A 96 -15.20 -1.66 2.01
N GLY A 97 -14.15 -0.87 2.03
CA GLY A 97 -13.79 -0.01 3.15
C GLY A 97 -13.30 -0.76 4.38
N ALA A 98 -13.60 -0.23 5.56
CA ALA A 98 -13.01 -0.68 6.82
C ALA A 98 -13.25 -2.17 7.15
N MET A 99 -14.36 -2.76 6.72
CA MET A 99 -14.61 -4.19 6.91
C MET A 99 -13.62 -5.04 6.10
N MET A 100 -13.34 -4.66 4.86
CA MET A 100 -12.34 -5.36 4.04
C MET A 100 -10.92 -5.12 4.57
N GLY A 101 -10.63 -3.93 5.10
CA GLY A 101 -9.39 -3.68 5.82
C GLY A 101 -9.25 -4.58 7.06
N ALA A 102 -10.31 -4.73 7.84
CA ALA A 102 -10.33 -5.64 8.99
C ALA A 102 -10.07 -7.10 8.57
N LEU A 103 -10.72 -7.57 7.51
CA LEU A 103 -10.49 -8.90 6.94
C LEU A 103 -9.04 -9.04 6.46
N SER A 104 -8.49 -8.01 5.79
CA SER A 104 -7.10 -8.01 5.33
C SER A 104 -6.11 -8.19 6.47
N GLY A 105 -6.30 -7.46 7.57
CA GLY A 105 -5.43 -7.58 8.74
C GLY A 105 -5.44 -8.99 9.35
N VAL A 106 -6.61 -9.61 9.44
CA VAL A 106 -6.72 -11.00 9.92
C VAL A 106 -6.08 -11.97 8.94
N ASP A 107 -6.35 -11.84 7.63
CA ASP A 107 -5.77 -12.72 6.59
C ASP A 107 -4.23 -12.66 6.60
N ILE A 108 -3.65 -11.46 6.67
CA ILE A 108 -2.18 -11.29 6.76
C ILE A 108 -1.62 -12.04 7.98
N ALA A 109 -2.28 -11.94 9.14
CA ALA A 109 -1.85 -12.64 10.35
C ALA A 109 -1.96 -14.17 10.22
N LEU A 110 -2.97 -14.68 9.51
CA LEU A 110 -3.10 -16.11 9.22
C LEU A 110 -1.99 -16.61 8.28
N TRP A 111 -1.66 -15.84 7.23
CA TRP A 111 -0.53 -16.16 6.36
C TRP A 111 0.81 -16.11 7.09
N ASP A 112 0.99 -15.18 8.04
CA ASP A 112 2.17 -15.11 8.91
C ASP A 112 2.30 -16.38 9.77
N ILE A 113 1.19 -16.86 10.36
CA ILE A 113 1.15 -18.14 11.09
C ILE A 113 1.51 -19.30 10.17
N ALA A 114 0.91 -19.36 8.97
CA ALA A 114 1.18 -20.46 8.04
C ALA A 114 2.66 -20.52 7.66
N GLY A 115 3.29 -19.40 7.33
CA GLY A 115 4.72 -19.31 7.05
C GLY A 115 5.58 -19.73 8.26
N LYS A 116 5.27 -19.23 9.45
CA LYS A 116 5.97 -19.59 10.70
C LYS A 116 5.81 -21.07 11.03
N SER A 117 4.63 -21.65 10.88
CA SER A 117 4.36 -23.05 11.17
C SER A 117 5.13 -24.02 10.27
N LEU A 118 5.44 -23.58 9.04
CA LEU A 118 6.21 -24.35 8.05
C LEU A 118 7.70 -23.97 8.03
N GLY A 119 8.11 -22.96 8.79
CA GLY A 119 9.49 -22.49 8.81
C GLY A 119 9.93 -21.76 7.54
N VAL A 120 8.99 -21.19 6.76
CA VAL A 120 9.27 -20.51 5.49
C VAL A 120 8.68 -19.09 5.44
N PRO A 121 9.29 -18.16 4.68
CA PRO A 121 8.69 -16.85 4.43
C PRO A 121 7.44 -16.97 3.54
N VAL A 122 6.50 -16.02 3.67
CA VAL A 122 5.21 -16.05 2.98
C VAL A 122 5.35 -16.12 1.46
N HIS A 123 6.32 -15.44 0.85
CA HIS A 123 6.53 -15.53 -0.60
C HIS A 123 6.75 -16.97 -1.10
N ARG A 124 7.27 -17.89 -0.25
CA ARG A 124 7.40 -19.31 -0.61
C ARG A 124 6.04 -20.00 -0.71
N LEU A 125 5.09 -19.62 0.13
CA LEU A 125 3.73 -20.12 0.08
C LEU A 125 2.95 -19.57 -1.11
N LEU A 126 3.33 -18.38 -1.60
CA LEU A 126 2.75 -17.73 -2.78
C LEU A 126 3.34 -18.25 -4.11
N GLY A 127 4.24 -19.24 -4.07
CA GLY A 127 4.83 -19.84 -5.27
C GLY A 127 6.32 -19.57 -5.47
N GLY A 128 6.93 -18.76 -4.63
CA GLY A 128 8.37 -18.44 -4.67
C GLY A 128 8.64 -16.96 -4.94
N ALA A 129 9.92 -16.60 -4.95
CA ALA A 129 10.34 -15.23 -5.18
C ALA A 129 10.93 -15.07 -6.58
N PHE A 130 10.35 -14.21 -7.40
CA PHE A 130 10.94 -13.73 -8.65
C PHE A 130 12.11 -12.79 -8.38
N ARG A 131 12.10 -12.09 -7.23
CA ARG A 131 13.15 -11.15 -6.79
C ARG A 131 13.39 -11.23 -5.29
N THR A 132 14.65 -11.03 -4.89
CA THR A 132 15.06 -11.04 -3.47
C THR A 132 15.30 -9.65 -2.90
N ARG A 133 15.30 -8.64 -3.77
CA ARG A 133 15.33 -7.22 -3.43
C ARG A 133 14.39 -6.46 -4.37
N VAL A 134 13.86 -5.36 -3.93
CA VAL A 134 12.90 -4.53 -4.69
C VAL A 134 13.43 -3.11 -4.76
N GLU A 135 13.35 -2.47 -5.92
CA GLU A 135 13.62 -1.05 -6.05
C GLU A 135 12.54 -0.24 -5.31
N ALA A 136 12.98 0.68 -4.46
CA ALA A 136 12.10 1.58 -3.74
C ALA A 136 11.99 2.92 -4.44
N TYR A 137 10.78 3.45 -4.55
CA TYR A 137 10.59 4.86 -4.90
C TYR A 137 10.24 5.68 -3.66
N ALA A 138 10.76 6.91 -3.59
CA ALA A 138 10.40 7.82 -2.53
C ALA A 138 8.97 8.34 -2.78
N THR A 139 8.05 8.05 -1.87
CA THR A 139 6.79 8.78 -1.76
C THR A 139 6.89 9.75 -0.60
N GLY A 140 6.43 10.95 -0.82
CA GLY A 140 6.55 12.07 0.09
C GLY A 140 5.96 13.29 -0.59
N PHE A 141 6.71 14.40 -0.59
CA PHE A 141 6.29 15.64 -1.25
C PHE A 141 4.93 16.15 -0.76
N TYR A 142 4.61 15.79 0.50
CA TYR A 142 3.42 16.29 1.17
C TYR A 142 3.52 17.79 1.40
N ARG A 143 2.37 18.45 1.45
CA ARG A 143 2.31 19.89 1.71
C ARG A 143 2.30 20.17 3.21
N ILE A 144 3.04 21.18 3.63
CA ILE A 144 3.04 21.71 5.01
C ILE A 144 2.36 23.07 5.12
N GLN A 145 2.13 23.75 3.98
CA GLN A 145 1.40 25.02 3.89
C GLN A 145 0.22 24.96 2.92
N GLY A 146 0.14 23.90 2.09
CA GLY A 146 -0.86 23.71 1.05
C GLY A 146 -0.33 24.09 -0.33
N GLN A 147 -0.35 25.34 -0.73
CA GLN A 147 0.14 25.82 -2.02
C GLN A 147 1.45 26.64 -1.86
N GLY A 148 2.13 26.92 -2.99
CA GLY A 148 3.31 27.77 -3.03
C GLY A 148 4.60 27.12 -2.53
N GLU A 149 4.66 25.79 -2.46
CA GLU A 149 5.79 25.06 -1.88
C GLU A 149 6.80 24.49 -2.89
N ALA A 150 6.75 24.94 -4.15
CA ALA A 150 7.59 24.40 -5.23
C ALA A 150 9.10 24.34 -4.87
N LYS A 151 9.65 25.40 -4.26
CA LYS A 151 11.06 25.46 -3.84
C LYS A 151 11.39 24.43 -2.76
N ARG A 152 10.50 24.21 -1.78
CA ARG A 152 10.70 23.23 -0.71
C ARG A 152 10.67 21.79 -1.27
N LEU A 153 9.70 21.50 -2.13
CA LEU A 153 9.57 20.17 -2.74
C LEU A 153 10.71 19.86 -3.71
N ALA A 154 11.24 20.85 -4.42
CA ALA A 154 12.46 20.71 -5.22
C ALA A 154 13.70 20.36 -4.36
N ALA A 155 13.82 20.99 -3.19
CA ALA A 155 14.88 20.64 -2.23
C ALA A 155 14.69 19.21 -1.68
N GLU A 156 13.46 18.79 -1.39
CA GLU A 156 13.13 17.44 -0.96
C GLU A 156 13.53 16.40 -2.02
N ALA A 157 13.25 16.64 -3.30
CA ALA A 157 13.69 15.77 -4.41
C ALA A 157 15.21 15.58 -4.43
N THR A 158 15.96 16.67 -4.18
CA THR A 158 17.44 16.61 -4.09
C THR A 158 17.90 15.76 -2.91
N VAL A 159 17.19 15.81 -1.77
CA VAL A 159 17.49 14.98 -0.60
C VAL A 159 17.23 13.50 -0.91
N HIS A 160 16.09 13.16 -1.54
CA HIS A 160 15.79 11.79 -1.93
C HIS A 160 16.82 11.22 -2.90
N TRP A 161 17.25 12.02 -3.89
CA TRP A 161 18.34 11.61 -4.79
C TRP A 161 19.64 11.30 -4.04
N LYS A 162 20.03 12.15 -3.08
CA LYS A 162 21.23 11.93 -2.25
C LYS A 162 21.11 10.69 -1.35
N ASN A 163 19.90 10.36 -0.91
CA ASN A 163 19.59 9.16 -0.11
C ASN A 163 19.49 7.87 -0.97
N GLY A 164 19.86 7.95 -2.25
CA GLY A 164 19.94 6.78 -3.13
C GLY A 164 18.71 6.49 -3.95
N PHE A 165 17.57 7.16 -3.72
CA PHE A 165 16.38 6.94 -4.55
C PHE A 165 16.63 7.36 -6.00
N ARG A 166 16.11 6.54 -6.93
CA ARG A 166 16.15 6.81 -8.38
C ARG A 166 14.77 7.02 -8.97
N ALA A 167 13.74 6.71 -8.19
CA ALA A 167 12.34 6.93 -8.54
C ALA A 167 11.65 7.71 -7.41
N MET A 168 10.73 8.63 -7.76
CA MET A 168 10.06 9.52 -6.82
C MET A 168 8.63 9.79 -7.28
N LYS A 169 7.67 9.73 -6.34
CA LYS A 169 6.26 10.05 -6.56
C LYS A 169 5.91 11.37 -5.88
N VAL A 170 5.55 12.37 -6.68
CA VAL A 170 5.22 13.73 -6.23
C VAL A 170 3.71 13.83 -5.98
N LYS A 171 3.33 14.23 -4.77
CA LYS A 171 1.93 14.48 -4.41
C LYS A 171 1.48 15.82 -4.99
N LEU A 172 0.44 15.76 -5.83
CA LEU A 172 -0.20 16.86 -6.53
C LEU A 172 -1.69 16.97 -6.12
N GLY A 173 -2.50 17.71 -6.88
CA GLY A 173 -3.92 17.88 -6.56
C GLY A 173 -4.22 19.13 -5.74
N PHE A 174 -3.35 20.14 -5.81
CA PHE A 174 -3.50 21.41 -5.09
C PHE A 174 -3.84 22.59 -6.02
N GLY A 175 -4.26 22.29 -7.23
CA GLY A 175 -4.55 23.24 -8.30
C GLY A 175 -3.51 23.16 -9.41
N ILE A 176 -3.99 23.22 -10.68
CA ILE A 176 -3.17 22.98 -11.88
C ILE A 176 -1.92 23.85 -11.90
N ASP A 177 -2.06 25.16 -11.66
CA ASP A 177 -0.94 26.09 -11.74
C ASP A 177 0.12 25.82 -10.65
N ASP A 178 -0.30 25.50 -9.42
CA ASP A 178 0.60 25.13 -8.34
C ASP A 178 1.29 23.79 -8.62
N ASP A 179 0.54 22.80 -9.11
CA ASP A 179 1.06 21.48 -9.46
C ASP A 179 2.10 21.56 -10.58
N LEU A 180 1.86 22.34 -11.61
CA LEU A 180 2.81 22.58 -12.70
C LEU A 180 4.07 23.31 -12.20
N ALA A 181 3.93 24.30 -11.32
CA ALA A 181 5.06 25.02 -10.73
C ALA A 181 5.92 24.06 -9.87
N VAL A 182 5.30 23.14 -9.12
CA VAL A 182 5.99 22.11 -8.35
C VAL A 182 6.75 21.16 -9.26
N MET A 183 6.11 20.62 -10.29
CA MET A 183 6.75 19.68 -11.21
C MET A 183 7.91 20.31 -11.97
N GLN A 184 7.77 21.57 -12.41
CA GLN A 184 8.88 22.31 -13.03
C GLN A 184 10.07 22.45 -12.07
N ALA A 185 9.83 22.86 -10.82
CA ALA A 185 10.89 23.02 -9.84
C ALA A 185 11.57 21.69 -9.47
N VAL A 186 10.83 20.58 -9.37
CA VAL A 186 11.38 19.25 -9.13
C VAL A 186 12.24 18.78 -10.33
N ARG A 187 11.78 18.98 -11.56
CA ARG A 187 12.55 18.68 -12.78
C ARG A 187 13.88 19.46 -12.81
N ASP A 188 13.83 20.75 -12.53
CA ASP A 188 15.02 21.62 -12.53
C ASP A 188 16.03 21.17 -11.47
N ALA A 189 15.58 20.79 -10.27
CA ALA A 189 16.42 20.29 -9.20
C ALA A 189 17.09 18.93 -9.51
N LEU A 190 16.47 18.15 -10.39
CA LEU A 190 16.94 16.85 -10.85
C LEU A 190 17.57 16.90 -12.24
N ALA A 191 17.78 18.08 -12.83
CA ALA A 191 18.36 18.21 -14.16
C ALA A 191 19.71 17.48 -14.28
N GLY A 192 19.87 16.70 -15.35
CA GLY A 192 21.06 15.87 -15.59
C GLY A 192 21.17 14.61 -14.74
N LYS A 193 20.16 14.30 -13.91
CA LYS A 193 20.07 13.06 -13.12
C LYS A 193 19.06 12.11 -13.77
N PRO A 194 19.37 10.81 -13.93
CA PRO A 194 18.42 9.82 -14.48
C PRO A 194 17.39 9.41 -13.42
N ALA A 195 16.56 10.38 -12.99
CA ALA A 195 15.50 10.15 -12.02
C ALA A 195 14.18 9.83 -12.73
N THR A 196 13.51 8.77 -12.30
CA THR A 196 12.15 8.43 -12.72
C THR A 196 11.14 9.20 -11.88
N LEU A 197 10.25 9.94 -12.52
CA LEU A 197 9.20 10.70 -11.83
C LEU A 197 7.83 10.02 -12.03
N MET A 198 7.02 10.14 -10.99
CA MET A 198 5.63 9.73 -10.92
C MET A 198 4.83 10.83 -10.26
N ILE A 199 3.55 10.93 -10.55
CA ILE A 199 2.65 11.87 -9.88
C ILE A 199 1.45 11.14 -9.29
N ASP A 200 0.90 11.70 -8.23
CA ASP A 200 -0.29 11.22 -7.57
C ASP A 200 -1.15 12.40 -7.14
N THR A 201 -2.37 12.46 -7.67
CA THR A 201 -3.32 13.52 -7.35
C THR A 201 -4.34 13.11 -6.30
N ASN A 202 -4.32 11.86 -5.84
CA ASN A 202 -5.29 11.31 -4.88
C ASN A 202 -6.72 11.76 -5.22
N HIS A 203 -7.15 11.49 -6.45
CA HIS A 203 -8.49 11.75 -6.99
C HIS A 203 -9.01 13.20 -6.84
N ALA A 204 -8.12 14.20 -6.86
CA ALA A 204 -8.50 15.59 -6.63
C ALA A 204 -9.21 16.25 -7.82
N TYR A 205 -9.09 15.70 -9.02
CA TYR A 205 -9.52 16.37 -10.25
C TYR A 205 -10.73 15.70 -10.91
N GLY A 206 -11.49 16.49 -11.65
CA GLY A 206 -12.39 15.98 -12.67
C GLY A 206 -11.62 15.64 -13.97
N VAL A 207 -12.26 14.89 -14.87
CA VAL A 207 -11.65 14.39 -16.12
C VAL A 207 -10.93 15.49 -16.92
N ALA A 208 -11.59 16.65 -17.11
CA ALA A 208 -11.02 17.74 -17.93
C ALA A 208 -9.72 18.30 -17.32
N ASP A 209 -9.67 18.47 -16.00
CA ASP A 209 -8.50 19.00 -15.31
C ASP A 209 -7.39 17.94 -15.19
N ALA A 210 -7.75 16.68 -14.98
CA ALA A 210 -6.81 15.55 -14.98
C ALA A 210 -6.12 15.44 -16.36
N ILE A 211 -6.88 15.51 -17.45
CA ILE A 211 -6.32 15.50 -18.82
C ILE A 211 -5.45 16.74 -19.06
N ARG A 212 -5.88 17.93 -18.63
CA ARG A 212 -5.10 19.17 -18.77
C ARG A 212 -3.76 19.07 -18.07
N LEU A 213 -3.73 18.58 -16.81
CA LEU A 213 -2.51 18.37 -16.05
C LEU A 213 -1.61 17.33 -16.73
N GLY A 214 -2.16 16.18 -17.12
CA GLY A 214 -1.42 15.12 -17.79
C GLY A 214 -0.75 15.60 -19.07
N ARG A 215 -1.49 16.24 -19.97
CA ARG A 215 -0.95 16.80 -21.24
C ARG A 215 0.17 17.81 -21.02
N ALA A 216 0.06 18.64 -19.98
CA ALA A 216 1.11 19.59 -19.63
C ALA A 216 2.39 18.92 -19.08
N LEU A 217 2.31 17.64 -18.71
CA LEU A 217 3.41 16.86 -18.14
C LEU A 217 3.88 15.69 -19.01
N GLU A 218 3.33 15.50 -20.22
CA GLU A 218 3.72 14.40 -21.12
C GLU A 218 5.21 14.43 -21.48
N ASP A 219 5.80 15.62 -21.66
CA ASP A 219 7.22 15.80 -21.97
C ASP A 219 8.15 15.45 -20.78
N VAL A 220 7.61 15.23 -19.58
CA VAL A 220 8.36 14.80 -18.39
C VAL A 220 8.79 13.34 -18.52
N GLY A 221 8.04 12.51 -19.26
CA GLY A 221 8.25 11.08 -19.32
C GLY A 221 7.91 10.39 -17.99
N LEU A 222 6.76 10.69 -17.44
CA LEU A 222 6.28 10.12 -16.18
C LEU A 222 6.12 8.60 -16.30
N ARG A 223 6.55 7.87 -15.27
CA ARG A 223 6.34 6.42 -15.18
C ARG A 223 4.87 6.06 -14.93
N LEU A 224 4.15 6.91 -14.19
CA LEU A 224 2.72 6.76 -13.93
C LEU A 224 2.09 8.08 -13.46
N TYR A 225 0.78 8.16 -13.69
CA TYR A 225 -0.13 9.12 -13.09
C TYR A 225 -1.16 8.37 -12.24
N GLU A 226 -1.05 8.50 -10.92
CA GLU A 226 -1.85 7.80 -9.92
C GLU A 226 -3.10 8.60 -9.55
N GLU A 227 -4.24 7.90 -9.49
CA GLU A 227 -5.55 8.42 -9.10
C GLU A 227 -5.91 9.77 -9.71
N PRO A 228 -6.00 9.87 -11.06
CA PRO A 228 -6.30 11.13 -11.73
C PRO A 228 -7.69 11.68 -11.40
N VAL A 229 -8.66 10.79 -11.16
CA VAL A 229 -10.07 11.11 -10.88
C VAL A 229 -10.62 10.24 -9.76
N ALA A 230 -11.83 10.54 -9.27
CA ALA A 230 -12.46 9.81 -8.17
C ALA A 230 -12.61 8.30 -8.47
N PRO A 231 -12.33 7.42 -7.50
CA PRO A 231 -12.34 5.96 -7.68
C PRO A 231 -13.74 5.39 -7.97
N GLU A 232 -14.81 6.11 -7.64
CA GLU A 232 -16.19 5.74 -7.97
C GLU A 232 -16.53 5.99 -9.43
N PHE A 233 -15.63 6.59 -10.22
CA PHE A 233 -15.87 7.01 -11.60
C PHE A 233 -14.93 6.32 -12.59
N PRO A 234 -15.08 5.01 -12.80
CA PRO A 234 -14.19 4.23 -13.67
C PRO A 234 -14.24 4.70 -15.14
N GLU A 235 -15.37 5.23 -15.63
CA GLU A 235 -15.46 5.83 -16.96
C GLU A 235 -14.59 7.08 -17.08
N GLY A 236 -14.37 7.78 -15.97
CA GLY A 236 -13.44 8.90 -15.90
C GLY A 236 -12.00 8.45 -16.04
N TYR A 237 -11.63 7.31 -15.43
CA TYR A 237 -10.32 6.69 -15.63
C TYR A 237 -10.10 6.32 -17.10
N CYS A 238 -11.07 5.66 -17.76
CA CYS A 238 -11.00 5.36 -19.20
C CYS A 238 -10.78 6.61 -20.03
N ALA A 239 -11.54 7.68 -19.76
CA ALA A 239 -11.42 8.93 -20.50
C ALA A 239 -10.06 9.61 -20.35
N VAL A 240 -9.43 9.51 -19.16
CA VAL A 240 -8.08 10.02 -18.92
C VAL A 240 -7.04 9.13 -19.60
N HIS A 241 -7.16 7.80 -19.46
CA HIS A 241 -6.29 6.81 -20.10
C HIS A 241 -6.26 6.98 -21.62
N ASP A 242 -7.43 7.11 -22.26
CA ASP A 242 -7.55 7.28 -23.73
C ASP A 242 -6.99 8.62 -24.23
N ALA A 243 -6.87 9.61 -23.35
CA ALA A 243 -6.44 10.96 -23.72
C ALA A 243 -4.94 11.22 -23.51
N LEU A 244 -4.23 10.37 -22.77
CA LEU A 244 -2.84 10.61 -22.36
C LEU A 244 -1.93 9.44 -22.75
N ASP A 245 -0.69 9.77 -23.13
CA ASP A 245 0.38 8.79 -23.33
C ASP A 245 1.10 8.41 -21.99
N ILE A 246 0.68 8.99 -20.86
CA ILE A 246 1.21 8.68 -19.53
C ILE A 246 0.50 7.44 -18.99
N PRO A 247 1.21 6.39 -18.53
CA PRO A 247 0.57 5.24 -17.90
C PRO A 247 -0.29 5.64 -16.70
N ILE A 248 -1.53 5.19 -16.68
CA ILE A 248 -2.49 5.47 -15.61
C ILE A 248 -2.41 4.38 -14.54
N ALA A 249 -2.37 4.81 -13.28
CA ALA A 249 -2.31 3.92 -12.13
C ALA A 249 -3.46 4.19 -11.16
N GLY A 250 -3.90 3.15 -10.45
CA GLY A 250 -4.93 3.27 -9.43
C GLY A 250 -5.31 1.93 -8.82
N GLY A 251 -6.22 1.96 -7.84
CA GLY A 251 -6.72 0.76 -7.19
C GLY A 251 -6.43 0.66 -5.70
N GLU A 252 -5.79 1.66 -5.07
CA GLU A 252 -5.63 1.70 -3.61
C GLU A 252 -6.98 1.75 -2.87
N ASN A 253 -8.00 2.32 -3.53
CA ASN A 253 -9.37 2.41 -3.05
C ASN A 253 -10.29 1.30 -3.62
N GLU A 254 -9.71 0.26 -4.27
CA GLU A 254 -10.48 -0.89 -4.77
C GLU A 254 -10.23 -2.14 -3.91
N TYR A 255 -11.24 -3.00 -3.82
CA TYR A 255 -11.30 -4.09 -2.87
C TYR A 255 -11.67 -5.40 -3.55
N THR A 256 -11.04 -6.48 -3.11
CA THR A 256 -11.28 -7.87 -3.51
C THR A 256 -11.07 -8.15 -5.00
N LEU A 257 -11.01 -9.42 -5.35
CA LEU A 257 -11.03 -9.88 -6.74
C LEU A 257 -12.25 -9.32 -7.52
N PHE A 258 -13.39 -9.14 -6.83
CA PHE A 258 -14.63 -8.72 -7.51
C PHE A 258 -14.60 -7.26 -7.96
N GLY A 259 -14.04 -6.37 -7.15
CA GLY A 259 -13.84 -4.98 -7.53
C GLY A 259 -12.78 -4.85 -8.62
N PHE A 260 -11.63 -5.49 -8.44
CA PHE A 260 -10.56 -5.48 -9.45
C PHE A 260 -10.97 -6.12 -10.77
N ARG A 261 -11.84 -7.13 -10.79
CA ARG A 261 -12.39 -7.67 -12.04
C ARG A 261 -13.06 -6.58 -12.87
N ASN A 262 -13.90 -5.75 -12.25
CA ASN A 262 -14.62 -4.69 -12.95
C ASN A 262 -13.66 -3.57 -13.38
N PHE A 263 -12.71 -3.21 -12.51
CA PHE A 263 -11.73 -2.17 -12.74
C PHE A 263 -10.78 -2.52 -13.92
N LEU A 264 -10.27 -3.76 -13.94
CA LEU A 264 -9.37 -4.22 -15.00
C LEU A 264 -10.09 -4.50 -16.33
N ALA A 265 -11.33 -5.00 -16.29
CA ALA A 265 -12.10 -5.28 -17.51
C ALA A 265 -12.46 -4.03 -18.32
N GLN A 266 -12.35 -2.85 -17.76
CA GLN A 266 -12.61 -1.58 -18.44
C GLN A 266 -11.35 -1.01 -19.13
N GLU A 267 -10.19 -1.67 -19.00
CA GLU A 267 -8.91 -1.20 -19.56
C GLU A 267 -8.57 0.24 -19.14
N SER A 268 -8.91 0.59 -17.90
CA SER A 268 -8.82 1.96 -17.37
C SER A 268 -7.48 2.31 -16.75
N VAL A 269 -6.62 1.30 -16.54
CA VAL A 269 -5.30 1.46 -15.93
C VAL A 269 -4.26 0.53 -16.55
N ASP A 270 -3.04 1.01 -16.62
CA ASP A 270 -1.84 0.25 -17.00
C ASP A 270 -1.19 -0.41 -15.77
N ILE A 271 -1.40 0.19 -14.60
CA ILE A 271 -0.79 -0.23 -13.34
C ILE A 271 -1.87 -0.32 -12.26
N ALA A 272 -2.08 -1.53 -11.75
CA ALA A 272 -2.98 -1.77 -10.63
C ALA A 272 -2.23 -1.63 -9.30
N GLN A 273 -2.81 -0.90 -8.34
CA GLN A 273 -2.19 -0.58 -7.05
C GLN A 273 -3.02 -1.06 -5.84
N PRO A 274 -3.39 -2.36 -5.76
CA PRO A 274 -4.08 -2.84 -4.58
C PRO A 274 -3.21 -2.68 -3.33
N ASP A 275 -3.79 -2.22 -2.23
CA ASP A 275 -3.13 -2.23 -0.93
C ASP A 275 -3.42 -3.54 -0.20
N LEU A 276 -2.36 -4.27 0.17
CA LEU A 276 -2.48 -5.57 0.83
C LEU A 276 -3.25 -5.49 2.16
N CYS A 277 -3.11 -4.37 2.87
CA CYS A 277 -3.73 -4.14 4.17
C CYS A 277 -5.20 -3.70 4.09
N CYS A 278 -5.77 -3.59 2.86
CA CYS A 278 -7.19 -3.29 2.70
C CYS A 278 -7.89 -4.08 1.58
N CYS A 279 -7.20 -4.55 0.54
CA CYS A 279 -7.83 -5.22 -0.60
C CYS A 279 -8.37 -6.64 -0.32
N GLY A 280 -8.13 -7.17 0.88
CA GLY A 280 -8.52 -8.52 1.31
C GLY A 280 -7.34 -9.40 1.70
N GLY A 281 -6.17 -8.83 2.01
CA GLY A 281 -4.97 -9.54 2.44
C GLY A 281 -4.29 -10.33 1.32
N PHE A 282 -3.40 -11.24 1.68
CA PHE A 282 -2.65 -12.09 0.73
C PHE A 282 -3.56 -12.96 -0.13
N THR A 283 -4.64 -13.50 0.46
CA THR A 283 -5.56 -14.39 -0.25
C THR A 283 -6.21 -13.65 -1.42
N ALA A 284 -6.78 -12.47 -1.20
CA ALA A 284 -7.34 -11.68 -2.30
C ALA A 284 -6.26 -11.14 -3.25
N ALA A 285 -5.14 -10.64 -2.71
CA ALA A 285 -4.06 -10.06 -3.49
C ALA A 285 -3.43 -11.06 -4.48
N LYS A 286 -3.29 -12.33 -4.09
CA LYS A 286 -2.85 -13.41 -4.99
C LYS A 286 -3.77 -13.55 -6.20
N HIS A 287 -5.08 -13.51 -6.01
CA HIS A 287 -6.06 -13.62 -7.09
C HIS A 287 -6.12 -12.33 -7.93
N ILE A 288 -6.01 -11.16 -7.29
CA ILE A 288 -5.91 -9.86 -7.98
C ILE A 288 -4.67 -9.82 -8.88
N GLY A 289 -3.52 -10.26 -8.36
CA GLY A 289 -2.28 -10.32 -9.14
C GLY A 289 -2.38 -11.25 -10.35
N ALA A 290 -3.02 -12.42 -10.22
CA ALA A 290 -3.26 -13.35 -11.33
C ALA A 290 -4.20 -12.74 -12.37
N LEU A 291 -5.24 -12.04 -11.93
CA LEU A 291 -6.19 -11.38 -12.80
C LEU A 291 -5.53 -10.21 -13.56
N ALA A 292 -4.78 -9.35 -12.87
CA ALA A 292 -4.04 -8.25 -13.49
C ALA A 292 -3.05 -8.77 -14.54
N HIS A 293 -2.31 -9.84 -14.22
CA HIS A 293 -1.40 -10.48 -15.18
C HIS A 293 -2.13 -11.01 -16.42
N ALA A 294 -3.33 -11.59 -16.25
CA ALA A 294 -4.15 -12.07 -17.37
C ALA A 294 -4.65 -10.93 -18.29
N HIS A 295 -4.81 -9.71 -17.74
CA HIS A 295 -5.14 -8.49 -18.49
C HIS A 295 -3.90 -7.75 -19.03
N GLY A 296 -2.67 -8.22 -18.77
CA GLY A 296 -1.44 -7.54 -19.15
C GLY A 296 -1.14 -6.29 -18.28
N VAL A 297 -1.82 -6.13 -17.15
CA VAL A 297 -1.68 -4.98 -16.27
C VAL A 297 -0.60 -5.25 -15.23
N GLN A 298 0.33 -4.30 -15.06
CA GLN A 298 1.38 -4.37 -14.05
C GLN A 298 0.79 -4.14 -12.65
N VAL A 299 1.28 -4.89 -11.66
CA VAL A 299 0.92 -4.65 -10.25
C VAL A 299 2.07 -3.94 -9.54
N ASN A 300 1.80 -2.76 -9.00
CA ASN A 300 2.66 -2.02 -8.09
C ASN A 300 1.84 -1.68 -6.83
N PRO A 301 1.90 -2.45 -5.74
CA PRO A 301 1.04 -2.22 -4.59
C PRO A 301 1.20 -0.84 -3.97
N HIS A 302 0.09 -0.23 -3.56
CA HIS A 302 0.09 0.89 -2.63
C HIS A 302 0.57 0.43 -1.25
N ILE A 303 1.44 1.21 -0.58
CA ILE A 303 2.01 0.84 0.72
C ILE A 303 2.19 2.07 1.61
N TRP A 304 1.22 2.32 2.47
CA TRP A 304 1.27 3.45 3.39
C TRP A 304 1.14 3.06 4.88
N GLY A 305 1.07 1.78 5.19
CA GLY A 305 0.95 1.22 6.54
C GLY A 305 2.23 1.27 7.39
N SER A 306 2.21 0.53 8.49
CA SER A 306 3.33 0.34 9.43
C SER A 306 4.39 -0.64 8.88
N ALA A 307 5.39 -0.96 9.70
CA ALA A 307 6.39 -1.98 9.38
C ALA A 307 5.79 -3.37 9.10
N ILE A 308 4.61 -3.68 9.64
CA ILE A 308 3.89 -4.93 9.38
C ILE A 308 3.37 -4.94 7.94
N GLY A 309 2.65 -3.89 7.54
CA GLY A 309 2.17 -3.74 6.17
C GLY A 309 3.30 -3.69 5.15
N GLN A 310 4.40 -2.99 5.47
CA GLN A 310 5.60 -2.96 4.61
C GLN A 310 6.20 -4.37 4.42
N ALA A 311 6.40 -5.12 5.49
CA ALA A 311 6.97 -6.46 5.42
C ALA A 311 6.06 -7.42 4.66
N ALA A 312 4.74 -7.37 4.90
CA ALA A 312 3.76 -8.16 4.18
C ALA A 312 3.76 -7.83 2.68
N SER A 313 3.73 -6.55 2.31
CA SER A 313 3.77 -6.10 0.92
C SER A 313 5.05 -6.54 0.21
N LEU A 314 6.20 -6.54 0.87
CA LEU A 314 7.45 -7.07 0.30
C LEU A 314 7.37 -8.58 0.01
N GLN A 315 6.73 -9.36 0.89
CA GLN A 315 6.51 -10.79 0.62
C GLN A 315 5.67 -10.99 -0.64
N TRP A 316 4.65 -10.16 -0.82
CA TRP A 316 3.81 -10.25 -2.01
C TRP A 316 4.53 -9.76 -3.26
N ILE A 317 5.16 -8.58 -3.26
CA ILE A 317 5.93 -8.05 -4.39
C ILE A 317 7.01 -9.04 -4.85
N ALA A 318 7.64 -9.74 -3.92
CA ALA A 318 8.62 -10.77 -4.25
C ALA A 318 8.03 -11.89 -5.12
N SER A 319 6.74 -12.21 -4.95
CA SER A 319 6.04 -13.30 -5.64
C SER A 319 5.28 -12.87 -6.90
N ILE A 320 5.19 -11.57 -7.21
CA ILE A 320 4.49 -11.07 -8.40
C ILE A 320 5.40 -11.22 -9.63
N PRO A 321 4.95 -11.88 -10.72
CA PRO A 321 5.68 -11.86 -11.99
C PRO A 321 5.65 -10.46 -12.61
N VAL A 322 6.55 -10.19 -13.56
CA VAL A 322 6.42 -9.02 -14.44
C VAL A 322 5.24 -9.21 -15.37
N ALA A 323 4.47 -8.15 -15.67
CA ALA A 323 3.31 -8.23 -16.57
C ALA A 323 3.76 -8.59 -17.99
N HIS A 324 4.84 -7.96 -18.46
CA HIS A 324 5.40 -8.19 -19.80
C HIS A 324 6.83 -8.70 -19.69
N HIS A 325 7.04 -9.97 -20.01
CA HIS A 325 8.37 -10.58 -19.97
C HIS A 325 9.25 -10.01 -21.08
N ALA A 326 10.40 -9.45 -20.70
CA ALA A 326 11.42 -8.95 -21.59
C ALA A 326 12.81 -9.10 -20.96
N LEU A 327 13.87 -8.96 -21.75
CA LEU A 327 15.26 -8.99 -21.23
C LEU A 327 15.50 -7.88 -20.20
N PHE A 328 14.86 -6.72 -20.37
CA PHE A 328 14.89 -5.58 -19.46
C PHE A 328 13.43 -5.18 -19.11
N ALA A 329 12.73 -6.11 -18.45
CA ALA A 329 11.34 -5.89 -18.05
C ALA A 329 11.23 -4.80 -16.99
N LEU A 330 10.10 -4.08 -16.99
CA LEU A 330 9.74 -3.19 -15.87
C LEU A 330 9.31 -4.05 -14.68
N GLU A 331 10.15 -4.06 -13.66
CA GLU A 331 9.88 -4.75 -12.40
C GLU A 331 8.85 -4.00 -11.53
N PRO A 332 8.05 -4.71 -10.74
CA PRO A 332 7.31 -4.08 -9.62
C PRO A 332 8.26 -3.34 -8.69
N ILE A 333 7.84 -2.15 -8.25
CA ILE A 333 8.60 -1.29 -7.35
C ILE A 333 7.86 -1.13 -6.02
N PHE A 334 8.59 -0.79 -4.97
CA PHE A 334 8.08 -0.63 -3.61
C PHE A 334 7.84 0.83 -3.27
N GLU A 335 6.64 1.16 -2.81
CA GLU A 335 6.32 2.46 -2.28
C GLU A 335 6.97 2.68 -0.92
N TYR A 336 7.90 3.62 -0.84
CA TYR A 336 8.60 3.96 0.39
C TYR A 336 8.23 5.38 0.83
N ASP A 337 7.23 5.48 1.72
CA ASP A 337 6.88 6.78 2.33
C ASP A 337 8.03 7.28 3.21
N THR A 338 8.53 8.45 2.86
CA THR A 338 9.68 9.09 3.50
C THR A 338 9.31 10.02 4.65
N SER A 339 8.01 10.18 4.92
CA SER A 339 7.52 11.01 6.02
C SER A 339 7.76 10.37 7.38
N SER A 340 7.73 11.16 8.45
CA SER A 340 7.88 10.66 9.82
C SER A 340 6.79 9.63 10.17
N HIS A 341 7.22 8.43 10.58
CA HIS A 341 6.32 7.34 10.91
C HIS A 341 6.96 6.38 11.93
N PRO A 342 6.76 6.59 13.24
CA PRO A 342 7.41 5.76 14.27
C PRO A 342 7.02 4.29 14.18
N PHE A 343 5.79 3.96 13.72
CA PHE A 343 5.35 2.57 13.55
C PHE A 343 6.08 1.83 12.41
N ARG A 344 6.87 2.53 11.57
CA ARG A 344 7.80 1.90 10.61
C ARG A 344 9.18 1.72 11.18
N ALA A 345 9.66 2.69 11.95
CA ALA A 345 11.02 2.71 12.44
C ALA A 345 11.21 1.87 13.71
N GLU A 346 10.20 1.78 14.58
CA GLU A 346 10.38 1.32 15.95
C GLU A 346 9.55 0.06 16.28
N LEU A 347 8.42 -0.17 15.57
CA LEU A 347 7.44 -1.22 15.89
C LEU A 347 8.00 -2.64 15.74
N VAL A 348 9.01 -2.84 14.93
CA VAL A 348 9.68 -4.12 14.73
C VAL A 348 11.15 -4.03 15.17
N LYS A 349 11.71 -5.16 15.62
CA LYS A 349 13.11 -5.19 16.11
C LYS A 349 14.11 -4.86 15.00
N GLU A 350 13.82 -5.27 13.79
CA GLU A 350 14.63 -5.00 12.59
C GLU A 350 13.75 -4.35 11.54
N PRO A 351 13.73 -3.01 11.48
CA PRO A 351 12.88 -2.29 10.54
C PRO A 351 13.30 -2.54 9.09
N VAL A 352 12.31 -2.52 8.21
CA VAL A 352 12.50 -2.63 6.76
C VAL A 352 12.99 -1.29 6.24
N LEU A 353 14.29 -1.18 5.97
CA LEU A 353 14.92 0.05 5.53
C LEU A 353 15.43 -0.08 4.10
N GLN A 354 15.31 0.99 3.32
CA GLN A 354 15.94 1.09 2.02
C GLN A 354 17.45 1.39 2.18
N LYS A 355 18.25 0.86 1.28
CA LYS A 355 19.66 1.19 1.11
C LYS A 355 19.94 1.43 -0.36
N ASP A 356 20.42 2.62 -0.70
CA ASP A 356 20.74 3.03 -2.07
C ASP A 356 19.56 2.82 -3.06
N GLY A 357 18.33 3.07 -2.59
CA GLY A 357 17.11 2.89 -3.37
C GLY A 357 16.59 1.45 -3.46
N TRP A 358 17.14 0.51 -2.72
CA TRP A 358 16.73 -0.89 -2.72
C TRP A 358 16.31 -1.38 -1.34
N ILE A 359 15.40 -2.35 -1.30
CA ILE A 359 14.94 -3.01 -0.08
C ILE A 359 15.10 -4.52 -0.25
N GLU A 360 15.73 -5.17 0.73
CA GLU A 360 15.82 -6.62 0.79
C GLU A 360 14.48 -7.23 1.23
N VAL A 361 14.04 -8.28 0.54
CA VAL A 361 12.86 -9.04 0.93
C VAL A 361 13.17 -9.83 2.22
N PRO A 362 12.35 -9.71 3.30
CA PRO A 362 12.58 -10.44 4.53
C PRO A 362 12.57 -11.95 4.31
N ARG A 363 13.57 -12.65 4.87
CA ARG A 363 13.79 -14.10 4.66
C ARG A 363 13.37 -14.98 5.85
N ARG A 364 13.07 -14.39 7.00
CA ARG A 364 12.58 -15.14 8.16
C ARG A 364 11.19 -15.73 7.88
N PRO A 365 10.80 -16.80 8.60
CA PRO A 365 9.45 -17.38 8.48
C PRO A 365 8.32 -16.37 8.67
N GLY A 366 7.20 -16.58 8.00
CA GLY A 366 6.06 -15.69 8.02
C GLY A 366 6.30 -14.46 7.17
N ILE A 367 5.81 -13.29 7.60
CA ILE A 367 6.07 -11.99 6.95
C ILE A 367 7.52 -11.53 7.15
N GLY A 368 8.25 -12.20 8.04
CA GLY A 368 9.69 -12.05 8.17
C GLY A 368 10.16 -10.98 9.16
N VAL A 369 9.27 -10.40 9.97
CA VAL A 369 9.59 -9.40 11.00
C VAL A 369 9.14 -9.85 12.39
N GLU A 370 9.74 -9.29 13.43
CA GLU A 370 9.42 -9.55 14.84
C GLU A 370 8.97 -8.26 15.51
N VAL A 371 7.75 -8.26 16.05
CA VAL A 371 7.16 -7.09 16.71
C VAL A 371 7.87 -6.78 18.01
N ASN A 372 8.21 -5.51 18.21
CA ASN A 372 8.70 -4.98 19.48
C ASN A 372 7.51 -4.65 20.39
N ARG A 373 7.23 -5.56 21.31
CA ARG A 373 6.07 -5.44 22.20
C ARG A 373 6.11 -4.22 23.11
N ALA A 374 7.27 -3.78 23.56
CA ALA A 374 7.40 -2.58 24.38
C ALA A 374 6.96 -1.33 23.62
N VAL A 375 7.35 -1.22 22.33
CA VAL A 375 6.92 -0.13 21.45
C VAL A 375 5.44 -0.23 21.12
N LEU A 376 4.94 -1.44 20.87
CA LEU A 376 3.52 -1.69 20.66
C LEU A 376 2.68 -1.17 21.83
N GLU A 377 3.06 -1.50 23.07
CA GLU A 377 2.36 -1.07 24.29
C GLU A 377 2.47 0.44 24.53
N GLN A 378 3.58 1.06 24.14
CA GLN A 378 3.78 2.51 24.24
C GLN A 378 2.78 3.31 23.40
N TYR A 379 2.49 2.83 22.18
CA TYR A 379 1.62 3.54 21.23
C TYR A 379 0.18 3.03 21.22
N ALA A 380 -0.09 1.87 21.82
CA ALA A 380 -1.45 1.34 21.91
C ALA A 380 -2.31 2.22 22.81
N ALA A 381 -3.51 2.55 22.34
CA ALA A 381 -4.50 3.22 23.17
C ALA A 381 -4.78 2.36 24.42
N LYS A 382 -4.68 2.96 25.59
CA LYS A 382 -5.10 2.29 26.83
C LYS A 382 -6.62 2.08 26.74
N ARG A 383 -7.04 0.82 26.69
CA ARG A 383 -8.46 0.43 26.75
C ARG A 383 -9.00 0.63 28.17
#